data_a107c381c7e02a8673b0df9a6640a426
#
_entry.id   a107c381c7e02a8673b0df9a6640a426
#
_cell.length_a   1.000
_cell.length_b   1.000
_cell.length_c   1.000
_cell.angle_alpha   90.00
_cell.angle_beta   90.00
_cell.angle_gamma   90.00
#
_symmetry.space_group_name_H-M   'P 1'
#
loop_
_entity.id
_entity.type
_entity.pdbx_description
1 polymer ?
#
loop_
_entity_poly.entity_id
_entity_poly.type
_entity_poly.pdbx_seq_one_letter_code
_entity_poly.pdbx_strand_id
1 'polypeptide(L)'
;MINGFIPLHKEAGMTSFDCVAAVRKLAHQKRVGHGGTLDPDVDGVLPICLGVATKLVDRLQTMPKTYTGEITLGFATDTEDLSGKEIARQRLTAPFTELAIDQAMASFQGAYDQTPPLYSAVRVNGKHLYEYARAGETVARPTRTVHVYHFDRTSAPVFNEETGEQTFSFTAQVAKGTYIRTLASDLGQRLGVPAVMSQLTRQASGGFQLAESVTLADLAAAPLTDFVRPIQAVFADMPIEDLTPAAWTRVQHGNYLRLTRPATDGNELFLRYGGDIQAIYRYETQTGTWRAAQMLLHETTGKEAE
;
A
#
# COMPACT_ATOMS: atom_id res chain seq x y z
N MET A 1 -12.67 22.28 -4.11
CA MET A 1 -11.58 21.28 -3.90
C MET A 1 -12.17 19.88 -4.07
N ILE A 2 -11.50 19.01 -4.82
CA ILE A 2 -11.94 17.61 -5.03
C ILE A 2 -11.48 16.79 -3.82
N ASN A 3 -12.37 15.96 -3.27
CA ASN A 3 -12.11 15.11 -2.10
C ASN A 3 -12.49 13.66 -2.43
N GLY A 4 -11.62 12.71 -2.09
CA GLY A 4 -11.85 11.28 -2.34
C GLY A 4 -10.60 10.57 -2.82
N PHE A 5 -10.78 9.44 -3.45
CA PHE A 5 -9.69 8.58 -3.93
C PHE A 5 -9.77 8.35 -5.43
N ILE A 6 -8.63 8.18 -6.07
CA ILE A 6 -8.55 7.68 -7.44
C ILE A 6 -7.70 6.41 -7.41
N PRO A 7 -8.21 5.25 -7.84
CA PRO A 7 -7.42 4.07 -8.08
C PRO A 7 -6.60 4.28 -9.36
N LEU A 8 -5.36 4.77 -9.22
CA LEU A 8 -4.48 5.00 -10.37
C LEU A 8 -3.72 3.73 -10.72
N HIS A 9 -3.71 3.34 -11.98
CA HIS A 9 -2.74 2.39 -12.51
C HIS A 9 -1.42 3.14 -12.72
N LYS A 10 -0.46 2.92 -11.81
CA LYS A 10 0.89 3.41 -12.00
C LYS A 10 1.61 2.49 -12.98
N GLU A 11 2.01 3.02 -14.11
CA GLU A 11 2.86 2.30 -15.07
C GLU A 11 4.30 2.20 -14.57
N ALA A 12 5.04 1.20 -15.07
CA ALA A 12 6.47 1.09 -14.83
C ALA A 12 7.24 2.28 -15.43
N GLY A 13 8.41 2.60 -14.88
CA GLY A 13 9.28 3.68 -15.34
C GLY A 13 9.01 5.04 -14.70
N MET A 14 8.05 5.15 -13.78
CA MET A 14 7.76 6.39 -13.05
C MET A 14 7.68 6.16 -11.53
N THR A 15 8.03 7.16 -10.75
CA THR A 15 7.89 7.09 -9.29
C THR A 15 6.45 7.34 -8.84
N SER A 16 6.09 6.86 -7.65
CA SER A 16 4.79 7.19 -7.04
C SER A 16 4.62 8.70 -6.82
N PHE A 17 5.71 9.44 -6.67
CA PHE A 17 5.68 10.90 -6.54
C PHE A 17 5.38 11.60 -7.88
N ASP A 18 5.89 11.09 -9.00
CA ASP A 18 5.57 11.60 -10.34
C ASP A 18 4.07 11.48 -10.61
N CYS A 19 3.47 10.34 -10.22
CA CYS A 19 2.01 10.16 -10.29
C CYS A 19 1.25 11.23 -9.47
N VAL A 20 1.70 11.48 -8.23
CA VAL A 20 1.11 12.53 -7.39
C VAL A 20 1.27 13.90 -8.04
N ALA A 21 2.43 14.20 -8.62
CA ALA A 21 2.68 15.48 -9.29
C ALA A 21 1.78 15.66 -10.52
N ALA A 22 1.62 14.62 -11.35
CA ALA A 22 0.71 14.63 -12.48
C ALA A 22 -0.74 14.86 -12.06
N VAL A 23 -1.22 14.13 -11.05
CA VAL A 23 -2.60 14.30 -10.56
C VAL A 23 -2.81 15.68 -9.89
N ARG A 24 -1.80 16.24 -9.20
CA ARG A 24 -1.86 17.63 -8.68
C ARG A 24 -2.11 18.64 -9.78
N LYS A 25 -1.43 18.47 -10.92
CA LYS A 25 -1.59 19.34 -12.09
C LYS A 25 -2.99 19.21 -12.68
N LEU A 26 -3.51 17.99 -12.87
CA LEU A 26 -4.84 17.74 -13.39
C LEU A 26 -5.95 18.23 -12.45
N ALA A 27 -5.78 18.04 -11.15
CA ALA A 27 -6.74 18.44 -10.13
C ALA A 27 -6.72 19.95 -9.80
N HIS A 28 -5.73 20.69 -10.27
CA HIS A 28 -5.47 22.10 -9.91
C HIS A 28 -5.47 22.33 -8.39
N GLN A 29 -4.99 21.33 -7.59
CA GLN A 29 -4.93 21.42 -6.12
C GLN A 29 -3.65 20.85 -5.56
N LYS A 30 -3.16 21.45 -4.45
CA LYS A 30 -1.91 21.03 -3.79
C LYS A 30 -2.08 19.77 -2.94
N ARG A 31 -3.28 19.58 -2.38
CA ARG A 31 -3.57 18.53 -1.40
C ARG A 31 -3.86 17.21 -2.13
N VAL A 32 -2.78 16.52 -2.52
CA VAL A 32 -2.77 15.22 -3.17
C VAL A 32 -1.66 14.37 -2.58
N GLY A 33 -1.93 13.12 -2.27
CA GLY A 33 -0.98 12.13 -1.76
C GLY A 33 -1.28 10.74 -2.30
N HIS A 34 -0.55 9.71 -1.85
CA HIS A 34 -0.79 8.32 -2.26
C HIS A 34 -0.85 7.37 -1.08
N GLY A 35 -1.58 6.25 -1.22
CA GLY A 35 -1.83 5.25 -0.19
C GLY A 35 -0.74 4.19 -0.03
N GLY A 36 0.44 4.35 -0.63
CA GLY A 36 1.56 3.40 -0.49
C GLY A 36 2.46 3.40 -1.72
N THR A 37 3.76 3.54 -1.48
CA THR A 37 4.77 3.61 -2.53
C THR A 37 4.82 2.30 -3.35
N LEU A 38 5.05 2.44 -4.65
CA LEU A 38 5.56 1.41 -5.56
C LEU A 38 6.95 1.83 -6.03
N ASP A 39 7.84 0.86 -6.19
CA ASP A 39 9.14 1.08 -6.79
C ASP A 39 8.98 1.58 -8.24
N PRO A 40 9.96 2.32 -8.82
CA PRO A 40 9.81 2.92 -10.15
C PRO A 40 9.45 1.89 -11.23
N ASP A 41 10.09 0.74 -11.23
CA ASP A 41 9.95 -0.30 -12.25
C ASP A 41 8.78 -1.27 -11.99
N VAL A 42 8.06 -1.08 -10.87
CA VAL A 42 6.89 -1.87 -10.51
C VAL A 42 5.63 -1.14 -10.97
N ASP A 43 4.75 -1.85 -11.64
CA ASP A 43 3.42 -1.36 -12.04
C ASP A 43 2.33 -1.78 -11.03
N GLY A 44 1.13 -1.27 -11.23
CA GLY A 44 -0.03 -1.69 -10.46
C GLY A 44 -0.82 -0.56 -9.81
N VAL A 45 -1.81 -0.92 -9.01
CA VAL A 45 -2.73 0.06 -8.42
C VAL A 45 -2.04 0.92 -7.36
N LEU A 46 -2.11 2.22 -7.54
CA LEU A 46 -1.63 3.26 -6.63
C LEU A 46 -2.82 4.13 -6.20
N PRO A 47 -3.39 3.92 -5.01
CA PRO A 47 -4.46 4.76 -4.52
C PRO A 47 -3.98 6.21 -4.34
N ILE A 48 -4.53 7.14 -5.12
CA ILE A 48 -4.27 8.57 -4.98
C ILE A 48 -5.35 9.18 -4.08
N CYS A 49 -4.92 9.93 -3.08
CA CYS A 49 -5.78 10.61 -2.11
C CYS A 49 -5.89 12.09 -2.46
N LEU A 50 -7.11 12.62 -2.55
CA LEU A 50 -7.41 14.00 -2.92
C LEU A 50 -8.03 14.75 -1.74
N GLY A 51 -7.60 15.98 -1.52
CA GLY A 51 -8.18 16.88 -0.52
C GLY A 51 -8.16 16.28 0.90
N VAL A 52 -9.30 16.23 1.56
CA VAL A 52 -9.40 15.71 2.95
C VAL A 52 -9.06 14.22 3.04
N ALA A 53 -9.19 13.44 1.95
CA ALA A 53 -8.84 12.03 1.93
C ALA A 53 -7.33 11.80 2.15
N THR A 54 -6.47 12.79 1.97
CA THR A 54 -5.05 12.70 2.34
C THR A 54 -4.83 12.42 3.83
N LYS A 55 -5.78 12.76 4.69
CA LYS A 55 -5.75 12.46 6.12
C LYS A 55 -5.98 10.96 6.42
N LEU A 56 -6.45 10.19 5.42
CA LEU A 56 -6.75 8.76 5.55
C LEU A 56 -5.65 7.85 4.98
N VAL A 57 -4.53 8.43 4.52
CA VAL A 57 -3.41 7.69 3.93
C VAL A 57 -2.93 6.55 4.85
N ASP A 58 -2.75 6.82 6.14
CA ASP A 58 -2.29 5.79 7.09
C ASP A 58 -3.27 4.62 7.20
N ARG A 59 -4.59 4.89 7.12
CA ARG A 59 -5.63 3.85 7.14
C ARG A 59 -5.58 2.98 5.88
N LEU A 60 -5.42 3.59 4.69
CA LEU A 60 -5.21 2.83 3.44
C LEU A 60 -3.96 1.96 3.53
N GLN A 61 -2.89 2.49 4.10
CA GLN A 61 -1.63 1.76 4.23
C GLN A 61 -1.71 0.55 5.15
N THR A 62 -2.63 0.53 6.14
CA THR A 62 -2.81 -0.65 7.02
C THR A 62 -3.54 -1.80 6.34
N MET A 63 -4.30 -1.54 5.28
CA MET A 63 -4.99 -2.58 4.52
C MET A 63 -4.02 -3.54 3.85
N PRO A 64 -4.37 -4.82 3.69
CA PRO A 64 -3.56 -5.78 2.95
C PRO A 64 -3.28 -5.32 1.51
N LYS A 65 -2.18 -5.80 0.94
CA LYS A 65 -1.84 -5.61 -0.47
C LYS A 65 -1.68 -6.98 -1.13
N THR A 66 -2.15 -7.08 -2.37
CA THR A 66 -1.98 -8.27 -3.18
C THR A 66 -1.06 -7.97 -4.35
N TYR A 67 -0.13 -8.86 -4.58
CA TYR A 67 0.85 -8.78 -5.66
C TYR A 67 0.83 -10.06 -6.47
N THR A 68 1.13 -9.92 -7.76
CA THR A 68 1.57 -11.01 -8.64
C THR A 68 2.93 -10.66 -9.19
N GLY A 69 3.73 -11.65 -9.52
CA GLY A 69 5.06 -11.42 -10.06
C GLY A 69 5.79 -12.69 -10.37
N GLU A 70 7.10 -12.58 -10.58
CA GLU A 70 7.99 -13.70 -10.85
C GLU A 70 9.20 -13.68 -9.93
N ILE A 71 9.66 -14.87 -9.57
CA ILE A 71 10.90 -15.10 -8.83
C ILE A 71 11.81 -15.94 -9.71
N THR A 72 13.07 -15.50 -9.82
CA THR A 72 14.13 -16.25 -10.50
C THR A 72 15.16 -16.70 -9.49
N LEU A 73 15.38 -18.01 -9.43
CA LEU A 73 16.42 -18.68 -8.64
C LEU A 73 17.70 -18.81 -9.45
N GLY A 74 18.87 -18.70 -8.80
CA GLY A 74 20.17 -18.91 -9.42
C GLY A 74 21.09 -17.69 -9.36
N PHE A 75 20.57 -16.50 -9.10
CA PHE A 75 21.37 -15.30 -8.87
C PHE A 75 20.67 -14.31 -7.92
N ALA A 76 21.42 -13.35 -7.39
CA ALA A 76 20.90 -12.28 -6.56
C ALA A 76 21.55 -10.95 -6.93
N THR A 77 20.82 -9.85 -6.71
CA THR A 77 21.27 -8.48 -6.93
C THR A 77 21.30 -7.70 -5.62
N ASP A 78 22.01 -6.59 -5.58
CA ASP A 78 22.07 -5.70 -4.41
C ASP A 78 20.76 -4.97 -4.10
N THR A 79 19.83 -4.90 -5.06
CA THR A 79 18.48 -4.34 -4.91
C THR A 79 17.41 -5.38 -4.61
N GLU A 80 17.74 -6.68 -4.71
CA GLU A 80 16.82 -7.83 -4.58
C GLU A 80 15.78 -7.88 -5.74
N ASP A 81 15.97 -7.07 -6.82
CA ASP A 81 15.23 -7.07 -8.08
C ASP A 81 16.18 -6.93 -9.27
N LEU A 82 15.66 -6.89 -10.50
CA LEU A 82 16.49 -6.84 -11.71
C LEU A 82 17.18 -5.49 -11.98
N SER A 83 16.86 -4.43 -11.21
CA SER A 83 17.44 -3.10 -11.40
C SER A 83 18.86 -2.97 -10.83
N GLY A 84 19.24 -3.88 -9.93
CA GLY A 84 20.51 -3.86 -9.22
C GLY A 84 21.64 -4.57 -9.94
N LYS A 85 22.83 -4.48 -9.32
CA LYS A 85 24.00 -5.23 -9.77
C LYS A 85 23.97 -6.65 -9.21
N GLU A 86 24.31 -7.64 -10.03
CA GLU A 86 24.49 -9.01 -9.55
C GLU A 86 25.60 -9.07 -8.50
N ILE A 87 25.28 -9.66 -7.34
CA ILE A 87 26.20 -9.81 -6.21
C ILE A 87 26.49 -11.28 -5.86
N ALA A 88 25.67 -12.21 -6.35
CA ALA A 88 25.85 -13.64 -6.15
C ALA A 88 25.23 -14.40 -7.32
N ARG A 89 25.90 -15.48 -7.74
CA ARG A 89 25.40 -16.42 -8.74
C ARG A 89 25.74 -17.84 -8.32
N GLN A 90 24.73 -18.69 -8.38
CA GLN A 90 24.86 -20.13 -8.17
C GLN A 90 24.01 -20.83 -9.22
N ARG A 91 24.67 -21.32 -10.27
CA ARG A 91 24.02 -22.08 -11.33
C ARG A 91 23.40 -23.36 -10.75
N LEU A 92 22.13 -23.56 -10.97
CA LEU A 92 21.44 -24.79 -10.56
C LEU A 92 21.87 -25.93 -11.50
N THR A 93 22.17 -27.09 -10.93
CA THR A 93 22.52 -28.31 -11.69
C THR A 93 21.28 -29.15 -12.06
N ALA A 94 20.18 -28.90 -11.34
CA ALA A 94 18.87 -29.51 -11.59
C ALA A 94 17.77 -28.56 -11.04
N PRO A 95 16.56 -28.59 -11.61
CA PRO A 95 15.46 -27.76 -11.13
C PRO A 95 14.95 -28.26 -9.76
N PHE A 96 14.52 -27.30 -8.92
CA PHE A 96 13.69 -27.61 -7.77
C PHE A 96 12.32 -28.14 -8.23
N THR A 97 11.80 -29.10 -7.52
CA THR A 97 10.43 -29.59 -7.75
C THR A 97 9.40 -28.56 -7.30
N GLU A 98 8.21 -28.59 -7.89
CA GLU A 98 7.08 -27.77 -7.46
C GLU A 98 6.82 -27.91 -5.96
N LEU A 99 6.82 -29.15 -5.47
CA LEU A 99 6.59 -29.42 -4.04
C LEU A 99 7.63 -28.73 -3.13
N ALA A 100 8.91 -28.75 -3.51
CA ALA A 100 9.96 -28.12 -2.73
C ALA A 100 9.79 -26.59 -2.67
N ILE A 101 9.42 -25.97 -3.79
CA ILE A 101 9.13 -24.54 -3.87
C ILE A 101 7.89 -24.20 -3.02
N ASP A 102 6.79 -24.94 -3.20
CA ASP A 102 5.53 -24.71 -2.50
C ASP A 102 5.67 -24.87 -0.97
N GLN A 103 6.44 -25.86 -0.52
CA GLN A 103 6.76 -26.04 0.91
C GLN A 103 7.59 -24.88 1.48
N ALA A 104 8.58 -24.41 0.71
CA ALA A 104 9.38 -23.25 1.11
C ALA A 104 8.52 -21.99 1.19
N MET A 105 7.65 -21.73 0.19
CA MET A 105 6.73 -20.59 0.17
C MET A 105 5.74 -20.63 1.34
N ALA A 106 5.13 -21.78 1.61
CA ALA A 106 4.19 -21.96 2.72
C ALA A 106 4.82 -21.64 4.09
N SER A 107 6.13 -21.82 4.26
CA SER A 107 6.83 -21.54 5.51
C SER A 107 6.91 -20.05 5.86
N PHE A 108 6.56 -19.14 4.96
CA PHE A 108 6.51 -17.70 5.21
C PHE A 108 5.12 -17.21 5.64
N GLN A 109 4.08 -18.04 5.51
CA GLN A 109 2.73 -17.64 5.89
C GLN A 109 2.61 -17.42 7.40
N GLY A 110 1.89 -16.36 7.77
CA GLY A 110 1.76 -15.93 9.15
C GLY A 110 2.72 -14.79 9.53
N ALA A 111 3.11 -14.74 10.80
CA ALA A 111 4.08 -13.79 11.31
C ALA A 111 5.49 -14.20 10.89
N TYR A 112 6.22 -13.29 10.28
CA TYR A 112 7.53 -13.53 9.72
C TYR A 112 8.45 -12.33 9.96
N ASP A 113 9.66 -12.59 10.42
CA ASP A 113 10.65 -11.55 10.69
C ASP A 113 11.47 -11.22 9.46
N GLN A 114 11.28 -10.01 8.93
CA GLN A 114 11.90 -9.54 7.71
C GLN A 114 12.86 -8.39 7.98
N THR A 115 14.05 -8.46 7.38
CA THR A 115 15.01 -7.36 7.34
C THR A 115 14.85 -6.62 6.01
N PRO A 116 14.42 -5.33 6.00
CA PRO A 116 14.14 -4.60 4.77
C PRO A 116 15.36 -4.53 3.85
N PRO A 117 15.15 -4.42 2.51
CA PRO A 117 16.25 -4.27 1.58
C PRO A 117 17.02 -2.96 1.84
N LEU A 118 18.30 -2.92 1.47
CA LEU A 118 19.12 -1.72 1.65
C LEU A 118 18.55 -0.54 0.83
N TYR A 119 18.03 -0.81 -0.36
CA TYR A 119 17.33 0.19 -1.21
C TYR A 119 15.86 0.34 -0.79
N SER A 120 15.62 0.91 0.41
CA SER A 120 14.28 1.17 0.93
C SER A 120 14.16 2.54 1.58
N ALA A 121 12.91 2.98 1.78
CA ALA A 121 12.59 4.23 2.47
C ALA A 121 12.56 4.09 4.00
N VAL A 122 13.01 2.98 4.57
CA VAL A 122 13.14 2.81 6.02
C VAL A 122 14.19 3.78 6.54
N ARG A 123 13.88 4.46 7.64
CA ARG A 123 14.82 5.39 8.27
C ARG A 123 15.59 4.74 9.41
N VAL A 124 16.91 4.96 9.40
CA VAL A 124 17.84 4.59 10.48
C VAL A 124 18.71 5.81 10.76
N ASN A 125 18.83 6.21 12.01
CA ASN A 125 19.63 7.39 12.43
C ASN A 125 19.33 8.68 11.61
N GLY A 126 18.03 8.88 11.23
CA GLY A 126 17.59 10.08 10.54
C GLY A 126 17.71 10.05 9.00
N LYS A 127 18.52 9.13 8.42
CA LYS A 127 18.67 8.94 6.97
C LYS A 127 17.84 7.73 6.49
N HIS A 128 17.41 7.71 5.24
CA HIS A 128 16.83 6.53 4.61
C HIS A 128 17.88 5.48 4.29
N LEU A 129 17.52 4.18 4.30
CA LEU A 129 18.47 3.11 3.95
C LEU A 129 19.04 3.28 2.54
N TYR A 130 18.25 3.72 1.57
CA TYR A 130 18.74 3.96 0.20
C TYR A 130 19.81 5.08 0.13
N GLU A 131 19.85 6.02 1.09
CA GLU A 131 20.88 7.07 1.16
C GLU A 131 22.22 6.48 1.61
N TYR A 132 22.20 5.52 2.55
CA TYR A 132 23.38 4.73 2.94
C TYR A 132 23.88 3.89 1.76
N ALA A 133 22.96 3.21 1.05
CA ALA A 133 23.30 2.42 -0.13
C ALA A 133 24.06 3.22 -1.18
N ARG A 134 23.54 4.40 -1.54
CA ARG A 134 24.15 5.31 -2.52
C ARG A 134 25.49 5.88 -2.08
N ALA A 135 25.67 6.09 -0.78
CA ALA A 135 26.91 6.57 -0.20
C ALA A 135 27.96 5.45 0.00
N GLY A 136 27.61 4.17 -0.20
CA GLY A 136 28.45 3.03 0.10
C GLY A 136 28.69 2.84 1.61
N GLU A 137 27.84 3.43 2.46
CA GLU A 137 27.93 3.37 3.92
C GLU A 137 27.24 2.11 4.46
N THR A 138 27.89 1.41 5.38
CA THR A 138 27.29 0.27 6.07
C THR A 138 26.42 0.74 7.23
N VAL A 139 25.21 0.20 7.35
CA VAL A 139 24.28 0.48 8.44
C VAL A 139 23.55 -0.80 8.87
N ALA A 140 23.33 -0.96 10.19
CA ALA A 140 22.50 -2.06 10.70
C ALA A 140 21.04 -1.85 10.28
N ARG A 141 20.49 -2.80 9.55
CA ARG A 141 19.08 -2.78 9.13
C ARG A 141 18.19 -3.35 10.24
N PRO A 142 17.09 -2.67 10.61
CA PRO A 142 16.20 -3.17 11.65
C PRO A 142 15.35 -4.32 11.10
N THR A 143 15.32 -5.44 11.82
CA THR A 143 14.36 -6.52 11.54
C THR A 143 12.98 -6.15 12.10
N ARG A 144 11.92 -6.48 11.38
CA ARG A 144 10.53 -6.21 11.79
C ARG A 144 9.67 -7.43 11.50
N THR A 145 8.79 -7.75 12.42
CA THR A 145 7.77 -8.77 12.19
C THR A 145 6.72 -8.19 11.23
N VAL A 146 6.50 -8.85 10.10
CA VAL A 146 5.47 -8.57 9.12
C VAL A 146 4.49 -9.75 9.07
N HIS A 147 3.39 -9.61 8.35
CA HIS A 147 2.43 -10.70 8.19
C HIS A 147 2.23 -11.03 6.71
N VAL A 148 2.40 -12.29 6.35
CA VAL A 148 2.15 -12.85 5.03
C VAL A 148 0.88 -13.68 5.12
N TYR A 149 -0.21 -13.22 4.50
CA TYR A 149 -1.50 -13.92 4.51
C TYR A 149 -1.50 -15.10 3.56
N HIS A 150 -0.95 -14.88 2.34
CA HIS A 150 -0.81 -15.87 1.29
C HIS A 150 0.49 -15.64 0.54
N PHE A 151 1.15 -16.73 0.14
CA PHE A 151 2.31 -16.70 -0.75
C PHE A 151 2.35 -18.01 -1.49
N ASP A 152 1.84 -18.02 -2.73
CA ASP A 152 1.56 -19.21 -3.50
C ASP A 152 2.13 -19.08 -4.90
N ARG A 153 2.71 -20.18 -5.41
CA ARG A 153 3.15 -20.29 -6.82
C ARG A 153 1.93 -20.40 -7.73
N THR A 154 1.96 -19.73 -8.86
CA THR A 154 0.84 -19.68 -9.81
C THR A 154 1.16 -20.23 -11.19
N SER A 155 2.42 -20.61 -11.47
CA SER A 155 2.83 -21.27 -12.71
C SER A 155 3.72 -22.48 -12.43
N ALA A 156 3.80 -23.42 -13.38
CA ALA A 156 4.87 -24.41 -13.37
C ALA A 156 6.23 -23.73 -13.43
N PRO A 157 7.23 -24.17 -12.66
CA PRO A 157 8.57 -23.61 -12.74
C PRO A 157 9.24 -23.95 -14.08
N VAL A 158 9.86 -22.95 -14.69
CA VAL A 158 10.61 -23.09 -15.94
C VAL A 158 12.10 -23.08 -15.63
N PHE A 159 12.81 -24.13 -16.00
CA PHE A 159 14.24 -24.26 -15.82
C PHE A 159 14.97 -23.99 -17.13
N ASN A 160 15.93 -23.06 -17.10
CA ASN A 160 16.82 -22.76 -18.21
C ASN A 160 18.16 -23.50 -18.02
N GLU A 161 18.40 -24.53 -18.82
CA GLU A 161 19.63 -25.34 -18.73
C GLU A 161 20.89 -24.52 -19.12
N GLU A 162 20.77 -23.51 -19.99
CA GLU A 162 21.91 -22.71 -20.42
C GLU A 162 22.40 -21.77 -19.33
N THR A 163 21.49 -21.12 -18.61
CA THR A 163 21.83 -20.20 -17.52
C THR A 163 21.91 -20.89 -16.17
N GLY A 164 21.24 -22.03 -16.01
CA GLY A 164 21.07 -22.72 -14.74
C GLY A 164 20.17 -21.94 -13.79
N GLU A 165 19.20 -21.23 -14.33
CA GLU A 165 18.21 -20.45 -13.60
C GLU A 165 16.85 -21.14 -13.64
N GLN A 166 16.03 -20.91 -12.61
CA GLN A 166 14.65 -21.40 -12.58
C GLN A 166 13.71 -20.28 -12.20
N THR A 167 12.68 -20.05 -13.02
CA THR A 167 11.71 -18.95 -12.84
C THR A 167 10.31 -19.50 -12.69
N PHE A 168 9.51 -18.89 -11.83
CA PHE A 168 8.09 -19.20 -11.64
C PHE A 168 7.32 -17.95 -11.20
N SER A 169 6.05 -17.91 -11.57
CA SER A 169 5.13 -16.85 -11.16
C SER A 169 4.53 -17.15 -9.78
N PHE A 170 4.17 -16.09 -9.08
CA PHE A 170 3.54 -16.18 -7.75
C PHE A 170 2.42 -15.16 -7.56
N THR A 171 1.61 -15.41 -6.55
CA THR A 171 0.73 -14.43 -5.90
C THR A 171 1.10 -14.31 -4.43
N ALA A 172 1.04 -13.08 -3.89
CA ALA A 172 1.28 -12.84 -2.48
C ALA A 172 0.29 -11.81 -1.93
N GLN A 173 -0.33 -12.11 -0.78
CA GLN A 173 -1.10 -11.15 -0.01
C GLN A 173 -0.40 -10.88 1.31
N VAL A 174 -0.08 -9.60 1.57
CA VAL A 174 0.79 -9.22 2.68
C VAL A 174 0.27 -7.99 3.43
N ALA A 175 0.68 -7.86 4.69
CA ALA A 175 0.42 -6.68 5.51
C ALA A 175 1.31 -5.50 5.12
N LYS A 176 1.00 -4.33 5.69
CA LYS A 176 1.84 -3.12 5.58
C LYS A 176 3.28 -3.40 6.00
N GLY A 177 4.21 -2.89 5.19
CA GLY A 177 5.65 -2.92 5.51
C GLY A 177 6.39 -4.16 5.03
N THR A 178 5.70 -5.12 4.41
CA THR A 178 6.33 -6.29 3.80
C THR A 178 6.96 -5.91 2.45
N TYR A 179 8.23 -6.26 2.27
CA TYR A 179 8.97 -6.08 1.02
C TYR A 179 8.93 -7.39 0.22
N ILE A 180 8.31 -7.35 -0.95
CA ILE A 180 8.20 -8.53 -1.82
C ILE A 180 9.57 -8.93 -2.37
N ARG A 181 10.44 -7.96 -2.65
CA ARG A 181 11.83 -8.21 -3.06
C ARG A 181 12.57 -9.07 -2.04
N THR A 182 12.47 -8.72 -0.78
CA THR A 182 13.09 -9.48 0.31
C THR A 182 12.41 -10.84 0.51
N LEU A 183 11.09 -10.94 0.31
CA LEU A 183 10.40 -12.23 0.37
C LEU A 183 10.93 -13.20 -0.69
N ALA A 184 11.22 -12.71 -1.90
CA ALA A 184 11.86 -13.51 -2.96
C ALA A 184 13.30 -13.91 -2.62
N SER A 185 14.10 -12.98 -2.10
CA SER A 185 15.48 -13.24 -1.66
C SER A 185 15.53 -14.27 -0.52
N ASP A 186 14.66 -14.12 0.50
CA ASP A 186 14.58 -15.03 1.64
C ASP A 186 14.06 -16.42 1.25
N LEU A 187 13.17 -16.50 0.24
CA LEU A 187 12.76 -17.79 -0.35
C LEU A 187 13.95 -18.51 -0.97
N GLY A 188 14.78 -17.77 -1.71
CA GLY A 188 16.03 -18.34 -2.24
C GLY A 188 16.95 -18.88 -1.13
N GLN A 189 17.15 -18.11 -0.07
CA GLN A 189 17.94 -18.55 1.09
C GLN A 189 17.34 -19.82 1.74
N ARG A 190 16.01 -19.91 1.83
CA ARG A 190 15.32 -21.11 2.34
C ARG A 190 15.56 -22.34 1.47
N LEU A 191 15.67 -22.15 0.15
CA LEU A 191 16.02 -23.19 -0.81
C LEU A 191 17.53 -23.45 -0.94
N GLY A 192 18.38 -22.63 -0.27
CA GLY A 192 19.84 -22.76 -0.29
C GLY A 192 20.49 -22.20 -1.56
N VAL A 193 19.83 -21.31 -2.28
CA VAL A 193 20.32 -20.69 -3.52
C VAL A 193 20.00 -19.18 -3.54
N PRO A 194 20.78 -18.34 -4.24
CA PRO A 194 20.41 -16.95 -4.45
C PRO A 194 19.15 -16.83 -5.31
N ALA A 195 18.33 -15.82 -5.03
CA ALA A 195 17.10 -15.53 -5.77
C ALA A 195 16.85 -14.03 -5.87
N VAL A 196 16.07 -13.66 -6.86
CA VAL A 196 15.69 -12.28 -7.15
C VAL A 196 14.21 -12.20 -7.53
N MET A 197 13.55 -11.10 -7.17
CA MET A 197 12.24 -10.76 -7.73
C MET A 197 12.46 -10.24 -9.16
N SER A 198 12.03 -11.00 -10.16
CA SER A 198 12.24 -10.66 -11.58
C SER A 198 11.08 -9.86 -12.18
N GLN A 199 9.88 -9.96 -11.64
CA GLN A 199 8.73 -9.16 -12.03
C GLN A 199 7.80 -8.91 -10.85
N LEU A 200 7.11 -7.75 -10.83
CA LEU A 200 6.12 -7.44 -9.81
C LEU A 200 5.04 -6.51 -10.35
N THR A 201 3.77 -6.85 -10.05
CA THR A 201 2.61 -6.00 -10.28
C THR A 201 1.74 -5.98 -9.03
N ARG A 202 1.37 -4.78 -8.55
CA ARG A 202 0.45 -4.67 -7.41
C ARG A 202 -1.00 -4.76 -7.89
N GLN A 203 -1.65 -5.91 -7.61
CA GLN A 203 -3.02 -6.21 -8.00
C GLN A 203 -4.07 -5.52 -7.12
N ALA A 204 -3.77 -5.34 -5.81
CA ALA A 204 -4.70 -4.70 -4.88
C ALA A 204 -3.98 -3.86 -3.83
N SER A 205 -4.54 -2.71 -3.47
CA SER A 205 -4.06 -1.83 -2.40
C SER A 205 -5.14 -0.85 -1.96
N GLY A 206 -5.29 -0.66 -0.63
CA GLY A 206 -6.18 0.35 -0.07
C GLY A 206 -7.64 0.15 -0.44
N GLY A 207 -8.10 -1.10 -0.59
CA GLY A 207 -9.46 -1.44 -0.98
C GLY A 207 -9.72 -1.41 -2.49
N PHE A 208 -8.74 -1.04 -3.32
CA PHE A 208 -8.86 -0.98 -4.78
C PHE A 208 -8.15 -2.14 -5.46
N GLN A 209 -8.70 -2.55 -6.62
CA GLN A 209 -8.15 -3.56 -7.52
C GLN A 209 -7.55 -2.91 -8.78
N LEU A 210 -6.55 -3.56 -9.37
CA LEU A 210 -5.95 -3.08 -10.62
C LEU A 210 -6.96 -3.04 -11.77
N ALA A 211 -7.87 -4.00 -11.82
CA ALA A 211 -8.90 -4.07 -12.86
C ALA A 211 -9.87 -2.87 -12.89
N GLU A 212 -10.00 -2.12 -11.79
CA GLU A 212 -10.83 -0.92 -11.68
C GLU A 212 -10.04 0.39 -11.74
N SER A 213 -8.71 0.28 -11.93
CA SER A 213 -7.80 1.40 -11.94
C SER A 213 -7.80 2.11 -13.30
N VAL A 214 -7.49 3.39 -13.27
CA VAL A 214 -7.41 4.26 -14.45
C VAL A 214 -5.99 4.75 -14.66
N THR A 215 -5.60 4.98 -15.90
CA THR A 215 -4.27 5.51 -16.25
C THR A 215 -4.20 7.03 -16.13
N LEU A 216 -2.99 7.61 -16.15
CA LEU A 216 -2.83 9.07 -16.27
C LEU A 216 -3.41 9.61 -17.59
N ALA A 217 -3.40 8.82 -18.65
CA ALA A 217 -3.98 9.19 -19.93
C ALA A 217 -5.50 9.30 -19.83
N ASP A 218 -6.17 8.35 -19.17
CA ASP A 218 -7.62 8.42 -18.92
C ASP A 218 -7.98 9.66 -18.10
N LEU A 219 -7.21 9.96 -17.04
CA LEU A 219 -7.42 11.14 -16.20
C LEU A 219 -7.24 12.45 -16.97
N ALA A 220 -6.42 12.48 -18.01
CA ALA A 220 -6.23 13.65 -18.86
C ALA A 220 -7.33 13.80 -19.94
N ALA A 221 -8.04 12.73 -20.27
CA ALA A 221 -9.01 12.68 -21.35
C ALA A 221 -10.45 13.06 -20.92
N ALA A 222 -10.75 13.05 -19.60
CA ALA A 222 -12.10 13.32 -19.08
C ALA A 222 -12.04 14.11 -17.76
N PRO A 223 -13.17 14.69 -17.29
CA PRO A 223 -13.21 15.38 -16.01
C PRO A 223 -12.74 14.48 -14.86
N LEU A 224 -11.78 14.96 -14.08
CA LEU A 224 -11.18 14.18 -12.98
C LEU A 224 -12.22 13.66 -11.98
N THR A 225 -13.32 14.40 -11.80
CA THR A 225 -14.44 14.05 -10.92
C THR A 225 -15.11 12.72 -11.26
N ASP A 226 -15.05 12.30 -12.51
CA ASP A 226 -15.69 11.06 -13.00
C ASP A 226 -14.96 9.82 -12.47
N PHE A 227 -13.69 9.97 -12.10
CA PHE A 227 -12.82 8.91 -11.58
C PHE A 227 -12.70 8.90 -10.06
N VAL A 228 -13.25 9.92 -9.38
CA VAL A 228 -13.11 10.03 -7.93
C VAL A 228 -14.08 9.09 -7.22
N ARG A 229 -13.53 8.24 -6.36
CA ARG A 229 -14.29 7.39 -5.43
C ARG A 229 -14.48 8.13 -4.10
N PRO A 230 -15.71 8.20 -3.58
CA PRO A 230 -15.96 8.86 -2.30
C PRO A 230 -15.35 8.07 -1.14
N ILE A 231 -15.07 8.77 -0.02
CA ILE A 231 -14.40 8.18 1.14
C ILE A 231 -15.11 6.94 1.65
N GLN A 232 -16.43 6.97 1.74
CA GLN A 232 -17.24 5.86 2.24
C GLN A 232 -17.19 4.61 1.35
N ALA A 233 -16.86 4.73 0.07
CA ALA A 233 -16.76 3.58 -0.82
C ALA A 233 -15.58 2.66 -0.47
N VAL A 234 -14.51 3.22 0.09
CA VAL A 234 -13.33 2.47 0.53
C VAL A 234 -13.50 1.81 1.90
N PHE A 235 -14.33 2.42 2.74
CA PHE A 235 -14.59 1.97 4.11
C PHE A 235 -16.07 1.58 4.25
N ALA A 236 -16.57 0.75 3.32
CA ALA A 236 -18.00 0.42 3.22
C ALA A 236 -18.59 -0.22 4.48
N ASP A 237 -17.77 -0.96 5.24
CA ASP A 237 -18.19 -1.60 6.50
C ASP A 237 -18.27 -0.63 7.68
N MET A 238 -17.75 0.60 7.54
CA MET A 238 -17.79 1.60 8.61
C MET A 238 -19.17 2.25 8.65
N PRO A 239 -19.89 2.14 9.76
CA PRO A 239 -21.22 2.74 9.87
C PRO A 239 -21.16 4.27 9.73
N ILE A 240 -22.25 4.84 9.21
CA ILE A 240 -22.40 6.29 9.05
C ILE A 240 -23.47 6.78 10.02
N GLU A 241 -23.23 7.89 10.68
CA GLU A 241 -24.18 8.64 11.50
C GLU A 241 -24.40 10.02 10.90
N ASP A 242 -25.65 10.33 10.55
CA ASP A 242 -26.04 11.64 10.05
C ASP A 242 -26.22 12.64 11.19
N LEU A 243 -25.52 13.76 11.14
CA LEU A 243 -25.54 14.76 12.18
C LEU A 243 -26.70 15.74 12.00
N THR A 244 -27.39 16.02 13.09
CA THR A 244 -28.26 17.20 13.17
C THR A 244 -27.42 18.49 13.21
N PRO A 245 -27.97 19.67 12.87
CA PRO A 245 -27.25 20.94 13.01
C PRO A 245 -26.67 21.18 14.40
N ALA A 246 -27.42 20.81 15.46
CA ALA A 246 -26.96 20.94 16.85
C ALA A 246 -25.78 20.00 17.15
N ALA A 247 -25.78 18.76 16.64
CA ALA A 247 -24.66 17.85 16.78
C ALA A 247 -23.46 18.34 15.99
N TRP A 248 -23.68 18.88 14.78
CA TRP A 248 -22.61 19.45 13.94
C TRP A 248 -21.89 20.59 14.64
N THR A 249 -22.59 21.52 15.29
CA THR A 249 -21.99 22.63 16.06
C THR A 249 -20.97 22.12 17.09
N ARG A 250 -21.14 20.90 17.62
CA ARG A 250 -20.20 20.28 18.55
C ARG A 250 -19.05 19.59 17.82
N VAL A 251 -19.39 18.79 16.78
CA VAL A 251 -18.42 17.96 16.04
C VAL A 251 -17.39 18.82 15.31
N GLN A 252 -17.78 19.94 14.72
CA GLN A 252 -16.84 20.82 13.99
C GLN A 252 -15.65 21.29 14.86
N HIS A 253 -15.80 21.29 16.18
CA HIS A 253 -14.76 21.61 17.15
C HIS A 253 -14.11 20.38 17.80
N GLY A 254 -14.41 19.16 17.31
CA GLY A 254 -13.86 17.93 17.84
C GLY A 254 -14.45 17.48 19.20
N ASN A 255 -15.57 18.08 19.62
CA ASN A 255 -16.21 17.74 20.89
C ASN A 255 -16.83 16.32 20.83
N TYR A 256 -16.89 15.64 21.98
CA TYR A 256 -17.49 14.32 22.08
C TYR A 256 -19.00 14.33 21.79
N LEU A 257 -19.49 13.17 21.36
CA LEU A 257 -20.92 12.89 21.18
C LEU A 257 -21.39 11.74 22.08
N ARG A 258 -22.67 11.77 22.44
CA ARG A 258 -23.40 10.64 22.98
C ARG A 258 -24.44 10.23 21.97
N LEU A 259 -24.33 9.00 21.47
CA LEU A 259 -25.27 8.41 20.52
C LEU A 259 -25.95 7.23 21.19
N THR A 260 -27.20 7.00 20.84
CA THR A 260 -28.02 5.91 21.41
C THR A 260 -27.74 4.54 20.78
N ARG A 261 -26.80 4.47 19.79
CA ARG A 261 -26.47 3.21 19.14
C ARG A 261 -25.60 2.32 20.03
N PRO A 262 -25.79 0.97 20.00
CA PRO A 262 -24.89 0.04 20.66
C PRO A 262 -23.46 0.18 20.13
N ALA A 263 -22.49 0.16 21.06
CA ALA A 263 -21.09 0.21 20.70
C ALA A 263 -20.24 -0.52 21.75
N THR A 264 -19.12 -1.07 21.29
CA THR A 264 -18.05 -1.62 22.12
C THR A 264 -16.82 -0.75 21.97
N ASP A 265 -15.89 -0.84 22.93
CA ASP A 265 -14.67 -0.04 22.93
C ASP A 265 -13.91 -0.17 21.61
N GLY A 266 -13.46 0.97 21.08
CA GLY A 266 -12.74 1.02 19.82
C GLY A 266 -13.60 0.97 18.54
N ASN A 267 -14.93 0.74 18.63
CA ASN A 267 -15.80 0.86 17.46
C ASN A 267 -15.65 2.25 16.82
N GLU A 268 -15.60 2.30 15.50
CA GLU A 268 -15.52 3.55 14.74
C GLU A 268 -16.76 3.75 13.86
N LEU A 269 -17.05 5.01 13.57
CA LEU A 269 -18.08 5.39 12.61
C LEU A 269 -17.70 6.68 11.90
N PHE A 270 -18.29 6.86 10.73
CA PHE A 270 -18.29 8.13 10.03
C PHE A 270 -19.37 9.05 10.55
N LEU A 271 -19.04 10.31 10.73
CA LEU A 271 -19.99 11.39 10.97
C LEU A 271 -20.19 12.17 9.67
N ARG A 272 -21.43 12.22 9.17
CA ARG A 272 -21.81 12.91 7.94
C ARG A 272 -22.64 14.16 8.25
N TYR A 273 -22.32 15.27 7.59
CA TYR A 273 -23.11 16.50 7.62
C TYR A 273 -23.03 17.21 6.29
N GLY A 274 -24.17 17.71 5.81
CA GLY A 274 -24.23 18.39 4.50
C GLY A 274 -23.92 17.48 3.30
N GLY A 275 -24.13 16.16 3.44
CA GLY A 275 -23.81 15.17 2.41
C GLY A 275 -22.36 14.62 2.49
N ASP A 276 -21.46 15.29 3.19
CA ASP A 276 -20.04 14.93 3.27
C ASP A 276 -19.66 14.25 4.59
N ILE A 277 -18.70 13.33 4.53
CA ILE A 277 -18.07 12.73 5.72
C ILE A 277 -17.14 13.77 6.37
N GLN A 278 -17.49 14.22 7.56
CA GLN A 278 -16.80 15.30 8.27
C GLN A 278 -15.75 14.80 9.27
N ALA A 279 -15.96 13.59 9.84
CA ALA A 279 -15.07 13.04 10.84
C ALA A 279 -15.22 11.51 10.93
N ILE A 280 -14.23 10.88 11.53
CA ILE A 280 -14.29 9.54 12.09
C ILE A 280 -14.28 9.68 13.60
N TYR A 281 -15.25 9.06 14.28
CA TYR A 281 -15.32 9.02 15.72
C TYR A 281 -15.16 7.58 16.20
N ARG A 282 -14.55 7.44 17.37
CA ARG A 282 -14.32 6.17 18.04
C ARG A 282 -15.04 6.18 19.39
N TYR A 283 -15.66 5.05 19.74
CA TYR A 283 -16.31 4.87 21.02
C TYR A 283 -15.29 4.54 22.11
N GLU A 284 -15.42 5.20 23.25
CA GLU A 284 -14.67 4.96 24.47
C GLU A 284 -15.61 4.45 25.57
N THR A 285 -15.47 3.19 25.95
CA THR A 285 -16.31 2.57 26.99
C THR A 285 -16.16 3.25 28.34
N GLN A 286 -14.96 3.70 28.71
CA GLN A 286 -14.70 4.36 29.99
C GLN A 286 -15.54 5.62 30.20
N THR A 287 -15.82 6.36 29.15
CA THR A 287 -16.60 7.62 29.20
C THR A 287 -18.02 7.47 28.69
N GLY A 288 -18.35 6.35 28.03
CA GLY A 288 -19.62 6.13 27.36
C GLY A 288 -19.86 7.14 26.23
N THR A 289 -18.78 7.60 25.57
CA THR A 289 -18.86 8.66 24.56
C THR A 289 -18.11 8.30 23.29
N TRP A 290 -18.55 8.92 22.19
CA TRP A 290 -17.85 8.91 20.93
C TRP A 290 -16.94 10.12 20.85
N ARG A 291 -15.64 9.92 20.52
CA ARG A 291 -14.63 10.97 20.43
C ARG A 291 -13.97 11.00 19.06
N ALA A 292 -13.47 12.17 18.69
CA ALA A 292 -12.80 12.36 17.41
C ALA A 292 -11.53 11.50 17.30
N ALA A 293 -11.57 10.50 16.41
CA ALA A 293 -10.41 9.73 15.99
C ALA A 293 -9.69 10.44 14.83
N GLN A 294 -10.46 11.03 13.90
CA GLN A 294 -9.92 11.77 12.77
C GLN A 294 -10.92 12.85 12.32
N MET A 295 -10.50 14.12 12.32
CA MET A 295 -11.27 15.21 11.76
C MET A 295 -10.93 15.39 10.28
N LEU A 296 -11.90 15.26 9.41
CA LEU A 296 -11.73 15.48 7.97
C LEU A 296 -11.99 16.93 7.61
N LEU A 297 -13.10 17.50 8.01
CA LEU A 297 -13.57 18.86 7.79
C LEU A 297 -13.31 19.34 6.36
N HIS A 298 -14.33 19.22 5.54
CA HIS A 298 -14.32 19.85 4.22
C HIS A 298 -14.27 21.38 4.47
N GLU A 299 -13.48 22.09 3.67
CA GLU A 299 -13.61 23.53 3.61
C GLU A 299 -15.03 23.80 3.12
N THR A 300 -15.93 24.14 4.02
CA THR A 300 -17.22 24.69 3.65
C THR A 300 -16.90 25.90 2.81
N THR A 301 -17.36 25.91 1.56
CA THR A 301 -17.45 27.12 0.75
C THR A 301 -18.40 28.06 1.50
N GLY A 302 -17.86 28.63 2.58
CA GLY A 302 -18.54 29.65 3.32
C GLY A 302 -18.41 30.96 2.58
N LYS A 303 -19.45 31.26 1.78
CA LYS A 303 -19.97 32.61 1.58
C LYS A 303 -21.25 32.51 0.78
N GLU A 304 -22.30 32.06 1.42
CA GLU A 304 -23.58 32.72 1.28
C GLU A 304 -23.68 33.61 2.51
N ALA A 305 -23.19 34.79 2.38
CA ALA A 305 -23.43 35.88 3.28
C ALA A 305 -24.00 37.00 2.45
N GLU A 306 -25.25 37.33 2.75
CA GLU A 306 -26.01 38.54 2.45
C GLU A 306 -26.41 38.81 1.01
#